data_68a0afd035467141abc21e2c36a0f21d
#
_entry.id   68a0afd035467141abc21e2c36a0f21d
#
_cell.length_a   1.000
_cell.length_b   1.000
_cell.length_c   1.000
_cell.angle_alpha   90.00
_cell.angle_beta   90.00
_cell.angle_gamma   90.00
#
_symmetry.space_group_name_H-M   'P 1'
#
loop_
_entity.id
_entity.type
_entity.pdbx_description
1 polymer ?
#
loop_
_entity_poly.entity_id
_entity_poly.type
_entity_poly.pdbx_seq_one_letter_code
_entity_poly.pdbx_strand_id
1 'polypeptide(L)'
;MKQHLLRISDFGLRLSSAAPVARSISLILIAALAGCAVGPDYKRPALDAPASFRAAASETNDLTASESVANLGWWQVMKDSQLRAYIAEALTNSWDIQIAAARVLQAEAAARVTRSQFMPTVGAGADWNTTRTSQNGPSGNVPDPQQEFGSVYGTMASYELDLWGRIRRANEAARAQLLATEAAQQTVRQTLVAQVATAYLNLLETDNELEISLRTYGARTNSLTLTKARQEGGVASMQDVYQAQVLVTTAEAAIVEAHRRIEQQENELSILLGRNPGSPQRGEGLLRQNLDLTVPPGLPSELIDRRPDIRAVEQQLVAANADIGQAKAAFFPKVTLTGFYGYQSVALSDLFSSPSRTWQFGPAITVPLFTGGALRGNLKLAQARFDEAVAQYQKTVQNSFREVSDSLIAYRRSRELRARQEENAQAHRSATDLANIRYEGGVTSYLEVLYNEQELFTAELNLARARLEELLSVVSLYRSLGGGWQTETATVQN
;
A
#
# COMPACT_ATOMS: atom_id res chain seq x y z
N MET A 1 38.06 -16.72 50.25
CA MET A 1 38.24 -18.12 50.72
C MET A 1 37.57 -19.06 49.74
N LYS A 2 38.43 -19.88 49.11
CA LYS A 2 38.20 -21.18 48.40
C LYS A 2 37.04 -21.35 47.44
N GLN A 3 37.46 -21.34 46.19
CA GLN A 3 37.08 -22.05 44.97
C GLN A 3 36.60 -23.49 45.21
N HIS A 4 35.52 -23.91 44.54
CA HIS A 4 35.32 -25.30 44.12
C HIS A 4 34.96 -25.33 42.62
N LEU A 5 36.00 -25.59 41.82
CA LEU A 5 35.92 -26.05 40.43
C LEU A 5 35.47 -27.52 40.44
N LEU A 6 34.33 -27.83 39.86
CA LEU A 6 33.93 -29.18 39.48
C LEU A 6 34.48 -29.48 38.09
N ARG A 7 35.46 -30.37 38.03
CA ARG A 7 36.00 -31.04 36.85
C ARG A 7 34.91 -31.92 36.22
N ILE A 8 34.53 -31.61 34.97
CA ILE A 8 33.89 -32.55 34.04
C ILE A 8 35.05 -33.14 33.22
N SER A 9 35.47 -34.34 33.58
CA SER A 9 36.39 -35.15 32.78
C SER A 9 35.75 -36.53 32.57
N ASP A 10 35.84 -36.98 31.31
CA ASP A 10 35.70 -38.35 30.83
C ASP A 10 34.27 -38.93 30.68
N PHE A 11 33.61 -38.49 29.60
CA PHE A 11 32.74 -39.40 28.87
C PHE A 11 33.45 -39.85 27.57
N GLY A 12 34.36 -40.84 27.74
CA GLY A 12 35.03 -41.50 26.63
C GLY A 12 34.07 -42.34 25.82
N LEU A 13 33.48 -41.75 24.74
CA LEU A 13 32.83 -42.50 23.68
C LEU A 13 33.88 -43.34 22.96
N ARG A 14 34.02 -44.62 23.36
CA ARG A 14 34.69 -45.66 22.56
C ARG A 14 33.90 -45.84 21.25
N LEU A 15 34.30 -45.14 20.19
CA LEU A 15 33.91 -45.43 18.81
C LEU A 15 34.58 -46.73 18.41
N SER A 16 33.83 -47.82 18.53
CA SER A 16 34.15 -49.13 17.94
C SER A 16 34.33 -48.92 16.43
N SER A 17 35.34 -49.56 15.87
CA SER A 17 35.77 -49.57 14.48
C SER A 17 34.65 -50.06 13.55
N ALA A 18 33.68 -49.20 13.21
CA ALA A 18 32.71 -49.42 12.17
C ALA A 18 33.36 -49.16 10.80
N ALA A 19 33.22 -50.11 9.92
CA ALA A 19 33.85 -50.23 8.61
C ALA A 19 33.78 -48.94 7.75
N PRO A 20 34.74 -48.70 6.84
CA PRO A 20 34.83 -47.51 5.98
C PRO A 20 33.57 -47.23 5.20
N VAL A 21 32.70 -48.22 4.92
CA VAL A 21 31.41 -48.08 4.28
C VAL A 21 30.40 -47.22 5.09
N ALA A 22 30.40 -47.38 6.43
CA ALA A 22 29.51 -46.56 7.28
C ALA A 22 29.93 -45.07 7.33
N ARG A 23 31.23 -44.80 7.25
CA ARG A 23 31.77 -43.42 7.17
C ARG A 23 31.46 -42.79 5.80
N SER A 24 31.53 -43.53 4.72
CA SER A 24 31.18 -43.06 3.37
C SER A 24 29.69 -42.78 3.25
N ILE A 25 28.84 -43.63 3.83
CA ILE A 25 27.38 -43.42 3.88
C ILE A 25 27.03 -42.17 4.72
N SER A 26 27.71 -41.96 5.85
CA SER A 26 27.53 -40.75 6.68
C SER A 26 27.96 -39.48 5.96
N LEU A 27 29.09 -39.50 5.21
CA LEU A 27 29.55 -38.34 4.42
C LEU A 27 28.62 -38.06 3.21
N ILE A 28 28.08 -39.09 2.56
CA ILE A 28 27.09 -38.93 1.48
C ILE A 28 25.76 -38.42 2.04
N LEU A 29 25.35 -38.86 3.22
CA LEU A 29 24.16 -38.32 3.93
C LEU A 29 24.36 -36.87 4.34
N ILE A 30 25.54 -36.50 4.81
CA ILE A 30 25.88 -35.09 5.19
C ILE A 30 26.01 -34.23 3.95
N ALA A 31 26.54 -34.72 2.83
CA ALA A 31 26.59 -34.00 1.57
C ALA A 31 25.19 -33.85 0.90
N ALA A 32 24.31 -34.83 1.10
CA ALA A 32 22.90 -34.77 0.70
C ALA A 32 22.08 -33.79 1.60
N LEU A 33 22.54 -33.51 2.81
CA LEU A 33 21.96 -32.53 3.73
C LEU A 33 22.35 -31.08 3.37
N ALA A 34 23.34 -30.85 2.51
CA ALA A 34 23.58 -29.56 1.83
C ALA A 34 22.54 -29.35 0.71
N GLY A 35 21.27 -29.52 1.07
CA GLY A 35 20.14 -29.79 0.23
C GLY A 35 19.87 -28.73 -0.83
N CYS A 36 19.91 -29.15 -2.08
CA CYS A 36 19.30 -28.42 -3.19
C CYS A 36 17.79 -28.30 -2.95
N ALA A 37 17.31 -27.10 -2.69
CA ALA A 37 15.87 -26.84 -2.73
C ALA A 37 15.37 -27.08 -4.15
N VAL A 38 14.33 -27.91 -4.28
CA VAL A 38 13.75 -28.20 -5.58
C VAL A 38 12.94 -27.01 -6.07
N GLY A 39 13.02 -26.71 -7.37
CA GLY A 39 12.28 -25.63 -8.00
C GLY A 39 13.18 -24.56 -8.62
N PRO A 40 12.60 -23.62 -9.37
CA PRO A 40 13.37 -22.53 -9.98
C PRO A 40 13.74 -21.48 -8.91
N ASP A 41 14.95 -20.93 -9.02
CA ASP A 41 15.30 -19.72 -8.28
C ASP A 41 14.71 -18.50 -8.99
N TYR A 42 14.26 -17.54 -8.20
CA TYR A 42 13.70 -16.32 -8.75
C TYR A 42 14.74 -15.56 -9.59
N LYS A 43 14.30 -15.10 -10.75
CA LYS A 43 15.03 -14.15 -11.60
C LYS A 43 14.05 -13.07 -12.02
N ARG A 44 14.46 -11.80 -11.82
CA ARG A 44 13.64 -10.66 -12.25
C ARG A 44 13.39 -10.77 -13.76
N PRO A 45 12.13 -10.70 -14.24
CA PRO A 45 11.82 -10.68 -15.66
C PRO A 45 12.50 -9.51 -16.35
N ALA A 46 12.99 -9.71 -17.58
CA ALA A 46 13.52 -8.63 -18.37
C ALA A 46 12.40 -7.63 -18.69
N LEU A 47 12.67 -6.34 -18.49
CA LEU A 47 11.74 -5.25 -18.76
C LEU A 47 12.31 -4.39 -19.90
N ASP A 48 11.46 -4.04 -20.84
CA ASP A 48 11.77 -3.05 -21.86
C ASP A 48 11.49 -1.65 -21.31
N ALA A 49 12.47 -1.11 -20.56
CA ALA A 49 12.37 0.23 -19.99
C ALA A 49 12.78 1.26 -21.05
N PRO A 50 11.96 2.30 -21.32
CA PRO A 50 12.32 3.35 -22.27
C PRO A 50 13.57 4.10 -21.77
N ALA A 51 14.39 4.61 -22.69
CA ALA A 51 15.60 5.37 -22.36
C ALA A 51 15.28 6.71 -21.66
N SER A 52 14.10 7.30 -21.94
CA SER A 52 13.62 8.52 -21.33
C SER A 52 12.09 8.53 -21.23
N PHE A 53 11.54 9.31 -20.30
CA PHE A 53 10.09 9.53 -20.26
C PHE A 53 9.61 10.37 -21.45
N ARG A 54 8.42 10.04 -21.97
CA ARG A 54 7.75 10.87 -22.96
C ARG A 54 7.50 12.26 -22.36
N ALA A 55 7.89 13.31 -23.07
CA ALA A 55 7.81 14.71 -22.62
C ALA A 55 8.80 15.13 -21.51
N ALA A 56 9.81 14.33 -21.20
CA ALA A 56 10.99 14.85 -20.55
C ALA A 56 11.60 15.91 -21.50
N ALA A 57 11.74 17.14 -21.04
CA ALA A 57 12.18 18.24 -21.87
C ALA A 57 13.59 17.98 -22.39
N SER A 58 13.84 18.28 -23.68
CA SER A 58 15.18 18.22 -24.30
C SER A 58 16.19 19.18 -23.66
N GLU A 59 15.75 20.01 -22.73
CA GLU A 59 16.53 21.11 -22.14
C GLU A 59 17.33 20.71 -20.88
N THR A 60 17.20 19.46 -20.40
CA THR A 60 17.83 19.05 -19.13
C THR A 60 18.86 17.94 -19.28
N ASN A 61 19.63 17.95 -20.38
CA ASN A 61 20.68 16.95 -20.62
C ASN A 61 21.84 16.96 -19.60
N ASP A 62 21.90 17.93 -18.69
CA ASP A 62 23.02 18.08 -17.73
C ASP A 62 22.64 17.82 -16.27
N LEU A 63 21.38 17.49 -15.95
CA LEU A 63 20.96 17.28 -14.55
C LEU A 63 21.09 15.81 -14.15
N THR A 64 21.86 15.57 -13.11
CA THR A 64 22.14 14.21 -12.61
C THR A 64 20.94 13.60 -11.90
N ALA A 65 20.84 12.26 -11.91
CA ALA A 65 19.79 11.50 -11.21
C ALA A 65 19.68 11.82 -9.72
N SER A 66 20.76 12.31 -9.09
CA SER A 66 20.80 12.71 -7.68
C SER A 66 19.91 13.93 -7.35
N GLU A 67 19.54 14.74 -8.36
CA GLU A 67 18.73 15.95 -8.21
C GLU A 67 17.23 15.71 -8.48
N SER A 68 16.79 14.46 -8.63
CA SER A 68 15.38 14.15 -8.89
C SER A 68 14.46 14.59 -7.75
N VAL A 69 13.30 15.17 -8.12
CA VAL A 69 12.20 15.51 -7.20
C VAL A 69 11.80 14.34 -6.28
N ALA A 70 11.92 13.12 -6.78
CA ALA A 70 11.60 11.92 -6.01
C ALA A 70 12.51 11.70 -4.78
N ASN A 71 13.68 12.36 -4.74
CA ASN A 71 14.60 12.31 -3.59
C ASN A 71 14.20 13.25 -2.46
N LEU A 72 13.35 14.25 -2.76
CA LEU A 72 12.89 15.21 -1.77
C LEU A 72 11.84 14.58 -0.86
N GLY A 73 11.90 14.90 0.43
CA GLY A 73 10.82 14.60 1.35
C GLY A 73 9.57 15.45 1.03
N TRP A 74 8.37 14.92 1.32
CA TRP A 74 7.13 15.66 1.07
C TRP A 74 7.11 17.03 1.76
N TRP A 75 7.78 17.20 2.92
CA TRP A 75 7.91 18.46 3.65
C TRP A 75 8.78 19.51 2.96
N GLN A 76 9.60 19.10 2.00
CA GLN A 76 10.40 20.00 1.16
C GLN A 76 9.62 20.46 -0.07
N VAL A 77 8.72 19.61 -0.57
CA VAL A 77 7.86 19.87 -1.72
C VAL A 77 6.66 20.73 -1.32
N MET A 78 5.99 20.36 -0.22
CA MET A 78 4.81 21.08 0.29
C MET A 78 5.26 22.23 1.21
N LYS A 79 5.24 23.47 0.70
CA LYS A 79 5.78 24.64 1.40
C LYS A 79 4.80 25.23 2.42
N ASP A 80 3.48 25.07 2.23
CA ASP A 80 2.46 25.53 3.15
C ASP A 80 2.57 24.82 4.50
N SER A 81 2.68 25.60 5.57
CA SER A 81 2.84 25.09 6.94
C SER A 81 1.61 24.32 7.42
N GLN A 82 0.39 24.77 7.03
CA GLN A 82 -0.85 24.10 7.40
C GLN A 82 -1.01 22.78 6.68
N LEU A 83 -0.70 22.73 5.38
CA LEU A 83 -0.69 21.48 4.61
C LEU A 83 0.30 20.47 5.20
N ARG A 84 1.51 20.91 5.57
CA ARG A 84 2.49 20.04 6.23
C ARG A 84 1.97 19.50 7.56
N ALA A 85 1.33 20.33 8.38
CA ALA A 85 0.72 19.89 9.62
C ALA A 85 -0.37 18.83 9.39
N TYR A 86 -1.21 19.01 8.38
CA TYR A 86 -2.25 18.04 8.02
C TYR A 86 -1.67 16.72 7.51
N ILE A 87 -0.65 16.75 6.67
CA ILE A 87 0.01 15.52 6.21
C ILE A 87 0.63 14.77 7.40
N ALA A 88 1.34 15.47 8.30
CA ALA A 88 1.93 14.85 9.49
C ALA A 88 0.86 14.23 10.41
N GLU A 89 -0.25 14.92 10.60
CA GLU A 89 -1.38 14.43 11.37
C GLU A 89 -2.04 13.19 10.73
N ALA A 90 -2.31 13.25 9.42
CA ALA A 90 -2.88 12.13 8.68
C ALA A 90 -1.98 10.88 8.75
N LEU A 91 -0.67 11.04 8.58
CA LEU A 91 0.30 9.94 8.70
C LEU A 91 0.32 9.30 10.10
N THR A 92 -0.11 10.03 11.14
CA THR A 92 -0.17 9.53 12.52
C THR A 92 -1.52 8.94 12.87
N ASN A 93 -2.61 9.59 12.45
CA ASN A 93 -3.96 9.31 12.97
C ASN A 93 -4.87 8.58 11.97
N SER A 94 -4.56 8.60 10.66
CA SER A 94 -5.43 7.99 9.63
C SER A 94 -5.65 6.50 9.88
N TRP A 95 -6.90 6.09 9.77
CA TRP A 95 -7.30 4.68 9.87
C TRP A 95 -6.68 3.83 8.77
N ASP A 96 -6.45 4.36 7.58
CA ASP A 96 -5.81 3.63 6.48
C ASP A 96 -4.37 3.23 6.82
N ILE A 97 -3.62 4.12 7.52
CA ILE A 97 -2.28 3.81 8.02
C ILE A 97 -2.34 2.72 9.10
N GLN A 98 -3.30 2.80 10.03
CA GLN A 98 -3.46 1.81 11.09
C GLN A 98 -3.85 0.44 10.52
N ILE A 99 -4.76 0.41 9.54
CA ILE A 99 -5.14 -0.82 8.82
C ILE A 99 -3.92 -1.41 8.09
N ALA A 100 -3.15 -0.59 7.40
CA ALA A 100 -1.94 -1.04 6.70
C ALA A 100 -0.89 -1.58 7.69
N ALA A 101 -0.68 -0.93 8.83
CA ALA A 101 0.22 -1.41 9.88
C ALA A 101 -0.26 -2.76 10.46
N ALA A 102 -1.55 -2.90 10.73
CA ALA A 102 -2.12 -4.17 11.21
C ALA A 102 -1.95 -5.31 10.19
N ARG A 103 -2.05 -5.02 8.88
CA ARG A 103 -1.78 -6.01 7.82
C ARG A 103 -0.33 -6.47 7.80
N VAL A 104 0.63 -5.59 8.08
CA VAL A 104 2.05 -5.98 8.22
C VAL A 104 2.23 -6.93 9.41
N LEU A 105 1.63 -6.62 10.57
CA LEU A 105 1.68 -7.52 11.74
C LEU A 105 1.03 -8.88 11.46
N GLN A 106 -0.08 -8.93 10.70
CA GLN A 106 -0.69 -10.18 10.25
C GLN A 106 0.24 -10.99 9.35
N ALA A 107 0.89 -10.33 8.37
CA ALA A 107 1.83 -10.99 7.47
C ALA A 107 3.08 -11.50 8.23
N GLU A 108 3.57 -10.73 9.20
CA GLU A 108 4.68 -11.15 10.09
C GLU A 108 4.29 -12.38 10.90
N ALA A 109 3.11 -12.39 11.50
CA ALA A 109 2.60 -13.54 12.25
C ALA A 109 2.43 -14.78 11.34
N ALA A 110 1.91 -14.62 10.12
CA ALA A 110 1.79 -15.69 9.14
C ALA A 110 3.17 -16.27 8.72
N ALA A 111 4.16 -15.40 8.52
CA ALA A 111 5.53 -15.82 8.24
C ALA A 111 6.15 -16.57 9.43
N ARG A 112 5.88 -16.17 10.68
CA ARG A 112 6.29 -16.89 11.90
C ARG A 112 5.63 -18.28 11.98
N VAL A 113 4.33 -18.37 11.69
CA VAL A 113 3.61 -19.66 11.63
C VAL A 113 4.23 -20.58 10.58
N THR A 114 4.53 -20.08 9.39
CA THR A 114 5.22 -20.87 8.36
C THR A 114 6.61 -21.31 8.80
N ARG A 115 7.37 -20.39 9.42
CA ARG A 115 8.72 -20.68 9.97
C ARG A 115 8.68 -21.74 11.07
N SER A 116 7.60 -21.83 11.85
CA SER A 116 7.49 -22.82 12.93
C SER A 116 7.55 -24.28 12.41
N GLN A 117 7.27 -24.52 11.10
CA GLN A 117 7.41 -25.83 10.48
C GLN A 117 8.87 -26.37 10.47
N PHE A 118 9.87 -25.49 10.70
CA PHE A 118 11.25 -25.92 10.89
C PHE A 118 11.53 -26.55 12.26
N MET A 119 10.58 -26.42 13.19
CA MET A 119 10.72 -26.93 14.54
C MET A 119 9.78 -28.12 14.78
N PRO A 120 10.19 -29.09 15.61
CA PRO A 120 9.27 -30.15 15.99
C PRO A 120 8.12 -29.61 16.87
N THR A 121 6.93 -30.14 16.67
CA THR A 121 5.80 -29.87 17.55
C THR A 121 5.78 -30.90 18.67
N VAL A 122 5.78 -30.43 19.91
CA VAL A 122 5.71 -31.28 21.11
C VAL A 122 4.42 -30.99 21.84
N GLY A 123 3.69 -32.03 22.17
CA GLY A 123 2.45 -31.96 22.92
C GLY A 123 2.47 -32.92 24.12
N ALA A 124 1.56 -32.77 25.03
CA ALA A 124 1.27 -33.71 26.10
C ALA A 124 -0.21 -34.07 26.07
N GLY A 125 -0.54 -35.31 26.39
CA GLY A 125 -1.90 -35.78 26.43
C GLY A 125 -2.09 -36.79 27.56
N ALA A 126 -3.34 -36.90 28.04
CA ALA A 126 -3.75 -37.93 28.95
C ALA A 126 -5.14 -38.39 28.51
N ASP A 127 -5.33 -39.68 28.47
CA ASP A 127 -6.61 -40.29 28.13
C ASP A 127 -6.90 -41.47 29.03
N TRP A 128 -8.17 -41.72 29.28
CA TRP A 128 -8.68 -42.91 29.92
C TRP A 128 -9.82 -43.48 29.09
N ASN A 129 -9.61 -44.70 28.56
CA ASN A 129 -10.53 -45.32 27.65
C ASN A 129 -11.11 -46.61 28.27
N THR A 130 -12.41 -46.79 28.20
CA THR A 130 -13.10 -48.04 28.48
C THR A 130 -13.63 -48.59 27.17
N THR A 131 -13.14 -49.78 26.77
CA THR A 131 -13.50 -50.40 25.50
C THR A 131 -14.17 -51.79 25.78
N ARG A 132 -15.29 -52.06 25.11
CA ARG A 132 -15.91 -53.40 25.12
C ARG A 132 -15.82 -53.96 23.72
N THR A 133 -15.07 -55.08 23.59
CA THR A 133 -14.95 -55.79 22.31
C THR A 133 -16.12 -56.76 22.14
N SER A 134 -16.69 -56.81 20.94
CA SER A 134 -17.76 -57.78 20.63
C SER A 134 -17.24 -59.22 20.69
N GLN A 135 -17.92 -60.08 21.44
CA GLN A 135 -17.63 -61.49 21.51
C GLN A 135 -17.96 -62.24 20.21
N ASN A 136 -18.84 -61.68 19.37
CA ASN A 136 -19.22 -62.20 18.06
C ASN A 136 -18.44 -61.57 16.90
N GLY A 137 -17.40 -60.77 17.20
CA GLY A 137 -16.56 -60.07 16.21
C GLY A 137 -15.45 -60.92 15.65
N PRO A 138 -14.63 -60.39 14.70
CA PRO A 138 -13.54 -61.12 14.06
C PRO A 138 -12.46 -61.62 15.01
N SER A 139 -12.36 -61.06 16.20
CA SER A 139 -11.35 -61.42 17.23
C SER A 139 -11.71 -62.67 18.04
N GLY A 140 -12.85 -63.31 17.79
CA GLY A 140 -13.30 -64.49 18.52
C GLY A 140 -13.71 -64.25 19.97
N ASN A 141 -13.78 -65.29 20.77
CA ASN A 141 -14.20 -65.26 22.16
C ASN A 141 -13.10 -64.60 23.02
N VAL A 142 -13.22 -63.35 23.33
CA VAL A 142 -12.27 -62.58 24.17
C VAL A 142 -12.61 -62.91 25.65
N PRO A 143 -11.64 -63.42 26.45
CA PRO A 143 -11.91 -63.79 27.83
C PRO A 143 -12.43 -62.65 28.74
N ASP A 144 -11.96 -61.42 28.47
CA ASP A 144 -12.47 -60.20 29.10
C ASP A 144 -12.83 -59.18 28.01
N PRO A 145 -14.11 -59.11 27.62
CA PRO A 145 -14.56 -58.22 26.56
C PRO A 145 -14.54 -56.72 26.95
N GLN A 146 -14.50 -56.37 28.23
CA GLN A 146 -14.38 -55.04 28.71
C GLN A 146 -12.97 -54.78 29.22
N GLN A 147 -12.28 -53.83 28.56
CA GLN A 147 -10.93 -53.42 28.91
C GLN A 147 -10.90 -51.92 29.21
N GLU A 148 -10.23 -51.56 30.29
CA GLU A 148 -9.99 -50.18 30.68
C GLU A 148 -8.49 -49.95 30.59
N PHE A 149 -8.08 -48.83 30.04
CA PHE A 149 -6.68 -48.40 30.10
C PHE A 149 -6.59 -46.88 30.11
N GLY A 150 -5.62 -46.38 30.85
CA GLY A 150 -5.27 -44.98 30.87
C GLY A 150 -3.88 -44.73 30.34
N SER A 151 -3.68 -43.61 29.69
CA SER A 151 -2.34 -43.19 29.27
C SER A 151 -2.09 -41.70 29.60
N VAL A 152 -0.84 -41.40 29.94
CA VAL A 152 -0.30 -40.05 30.04
C VAL A 152 1.01 -40.02 29.28
N TYR A 153 1.09 -39.12 28.30
CA TYR A 153 2.23 -39.09 27.41
C TYR A 153 2.61 -37.72 26.91
N GLY A 154 3.91 -37.51 26.65
CA GLY A 154 4.44 -36.48 25.78
C GLY A 154 4.66 -37.01 24.39
N THR A 155 4.27 -36.25 23.37
CA THR A 155 4.40 -36.68 21.99
C THR A 155 5.16 -35.63 21.17
N MET A 156 6.05 -36.06 20.29
CA MET A 156 6.52 -35.31 19.13
C MET A 156 5.65 -35.77 17.94
N ALA A 157 4.69 -34.93 17.57
CA ALA A 157 3.64 -35.36 16.63
C ALA A 157 4.19 -35.75 15.27
N SER A 158 4.79 -34.87 14.55
CA SER A 158 5.41 -35.18 13.25
C SER A 158 6.37 -34.04 12.90
N TYR A 159 7.64 -34.30 12.87
CA TYR A 159 8.65 -33.39 12.40
C TYR A 159 9.13 -33.80 11.03
N GLU A 160 8.89 -32.96 10.01
CA GLU A 160 9.32 -33.20 8.63
C GLU A 160 10.76 -32.75 8.44
N LEU A 161 11.63 -33.66 7.98
CA LEU A 161 12.96 -33.32 7.52
C LEU A 161 12.89 -32.71 6.13
N ASP A 162 13.21 -31.41 6.00
CA ASP A 162 13.08 -30.66 4.75
C ASP A 162 14.22 -30.97 3.76
N LEU A 163 14.28 -32.21 3.27
CA LEU A 163 15.32 -32.67 2.34
C LEU A 163 15.19 -32.00 0.96
N TRP A 164 13.97 -31.79 0.51
CA TRP A 164 13.66 -31.29 -0.84
C TRP A 164 13.33 -29.81 -0.87
N GLY A 165 13.37 -29.13 0.27
CA GLY A 165 13.14 -27.69 0.37
C GLY A 165 11.66 -27.29 0.36
N ARG A 166 10.72 -28.19 0.65
CA ARG A 166 9.29 -27.85 0.73
C ARG A 166 9.02 -26.75 1.76
N ILE A 167 9.56 -26.92 2.97
CA ILE A 167 9.40 -25.96 4.07
C ILE A 167 10.22 -24.70 3.80
N ARG A 168 11.42 -24.82 3.25
CA ARG A 168 12.25 -23.68 2.85
C ARG A 168 11.54 -22.82 1.82
N ARG A 169 10.95 -23.40 0.76
CA ARG A 169 10.21 -22.68 -0.28
C ARG A 169 8.90 -22.07 0.27
N ALA A 170 8.20 -22.76 1.16
CA ALA A 170 7.04 -22.19 1.86
C ALA A 170 7.43 -20.96 2.70
N ASN A 171 8.56 -21.03 3.41
CA ASN A 171 9.06 -19.91 4.20
C ASN A 171 9.57 -18.75 3.32
N GLU A 172 10.20 -19.04 2.18
CA GLU A 172 10.57 -18.05 1.17
C GLU A 172 9.34 -17.32 0.64
N ALA A 173 8.27 -18.05 0.27
CA ALA A 173 7.01 -17.45 -0.16
C ALA A 173 6.37 -16.58 0.93
N ALA A 174 6.31 -17.05 2.17
CA ALA A 174 5.74 -16.30 3.28
C ALA A 174 6.56 -15.04 3.62
N ARG A 175 7.88 -15.10 3.52
CA ARG A 175 8.77 -13.94 3.71
C ARG A 175 8.61 -12.92 2.58
N ALA A 176 8.52 -13.37 1.34
CA ALA A 176 8.26 -12.49 0.20
C ALA A 176 6.88 -11.82 0.33
N GLN A 177 5.85 -12.55 0.79
CA GLN A 177 4.54 -11.96 1.07
C GLN A 177 4.58 -10.91 2.18
N LEU A 178 5.39 -11.08 3.23
CA LEU A 178 5.63 -10.05 4.26
C LEU A 178 6.24 -8.80 3.62
N LEU A 179 7.32 -8.93 2.83
CA LEU A 179 7.97 -7.82 2.13
C LEU A 179 7.03 -7.11 1.15
N ALA A 180 6.16 -7.87 0.46
CA ALA A 180 5.10 -7.29 -0.39
C ALA A 180 4.13 -6.42 0.42
N THR A 181 3.74 -6.88 1.62
CA THR A 181 2.81 -6.17 2.51
C THR A 181 3.46 -4.91 3.10
N GLU A 182 4.74 -4.96 3.47
CA GLU A 182 5.52 -3.79 3.90
C GLU A 182 5.62 -2.73 2.80
N ALA A 183 5.89 -3.15 1.56
CA ALA A 183 5.91 -2.24 0.41
C ALA A 183 4.51 -1.67 0.11
N ALA A 184 3.45 -2.46 0.26
CA ALA A 184 2.06 -1.99 0.15
C ALA A 184 1.72 -0.94 1.23
N GLN A 185 2.23 -1.07 2.45
CA GLN A 185 2.08 -0.05 3.49
C GLN A 185 2.73 1.29 3.06
N GLN A 186 3.91 1.24 2.43
CA GLN A 186 4.55 2.44 1.89
C GLN A 186 3.71 3.08 0.78
N THR A 187 3.06 2.26 -0.07
CA THR A 187 2.12 2.74 -1.09
C THR A 187 0.91 3.45 -0.46
N VAL A 188 0.37 2.92 0.64
CA VAL A 188 -0.73 3.58 1.40
C VAL A 188 -0.27 4.94 1.93
N ARG A 189 0.93 5.04 2.52
CA ARG A 189 1.49 6.31 2.99
C ARG A 189 1.62 7.34 1.87
N GLN A 190 2.21 6.94 0.74
CA GLN A 190 2.36 7.79 -0.44
C GLN A 190 1.01 8.30 -0.96
N THR A 191 0.03 7.40 -1.04
CA THR A 191 -1.31 7.73 -1.52
C THR A 191 -2.00 8.69 -0.57
N LEU A 192 -1.91 8.48 0.74
CA LEU A 192 -2.51 9.36 1.74
C LEU A 192 -1.91 10.77 1.68
N VAL A 193 -0.59 10.91 1.57
CA VAL A 193 0.06 12.23 1.38
C VAL A 193 -0.51 12.96 0.17
N ALA A 194 -0.65 12.26 -0.96
CA ALA A 194 -1.22 12.86 -2.17
C ALA A 194 -2.70 13.20 -2.02
N GLN A 195 -3.50 12.34 -1.36
CA GLN A 195 -4.92 12.58 -1.11
C GLN A 195 -5.15 13.78 -0.20
N VAL A 196 -4.41 13.90 0.90
CA VAL A 196 -4.50 15.05 1.82
C VAL A 196 -4.13 16.34 1.09
N ALA A 197 -3.05 16.33 0.31
CA ALA A 197 -2.66 17.50 -0.48
C ALA A 197 -3.74 17.87 -1.52
N THR A 198 -4.31 16.89 -2.21
CA THR A 198 -5.38 17.10 -3.20
C THR A 198 -6.65 17.66 -2.54
N ALA A 199 -7.11 17.05 -1.44
CA ALA A 199 -8.31 17.50 -0.73
C ALA A 199 -8.15 18.93 -0.19
N TYR A 200 -6.98 19.25 0.38
CA TYR A 200 -6.68 20.59 0.88
C TYR A 200 -6.63 21.63 -0.24
N LEU A 201 -5.97 21.33 -1.37
CA LEU A 201 -5.90 22.26 -2.52
C LEU A 201 -7.27 22.47 -3.17
N ASN A 202 -8.11 21.44 -3.27
CA ASN A 202 -9.48 21.56 -3.73
C ASN A 202 -10.30 22.48 -2.81
N LEU A 203 -10.13 22.34 -1.49
CA LEU A 203 -10.79 23.19 -0.51
C LEU A 203 -10.38 24.66 -0.66
N LEU A 204 -9.09 24.93 -0.86
CA LEU A 204 -8.60 26.30 -1.12
C LEU A 204 -9.11 26.86 -2.46
N GLU A 205 -9.30 26.03 -3.46
CA GLU A 205 -9.89 26.46 -4.73
C GLU A 205 -11.34 26.87 -4.54
N THR A 206 -12.13 26.07 -3.82
CA THR A 206 -13.53 26.38 -3.56
C THR A 206 -13.69 27.62 -2.64
N ASP A 207 -12.79 27.80 -1.66
CA ASP A 207 -12.72 29.05 -0.88
C ASP A 207 -12.45 30.26 -1.79
N ASN A 208 -11.57 30.13 -2.78
CA ASN A 208 -11.28 31.19 -3.75
C ASN A 208 -12.47 31.45 -4.70
N GLU A 209 -13.18 30.39 -5.15
CA GLU A 209 -14.44 30.54 -5.90
C GLU A 209 -15.51 31.30 -5.08
N LEU A 210 -15.61 31.02 -3.78
CA LEU A 210 -16.50 31.76 -2.87
C LEU A 210 -16.12 33.23 -2.78
N GLU A 211 -14.84 33.54 -2.64
CA GLU A 211 -14.34 34.94 -2.60
C GLU A 211 -14.67 35.68 -3.89
N ILE A 212 -14.43 35.08 -5.06
CA ILE A 212 -14.79 35.60 -6.38
C ILE A 212 -16.32 35.85 -6.45
N SER A 213 -17.12 34.87 -6.03
CA SER A 213 -18.60 34.95 -6.08
C SER A 213 -19.14 36.05 -5.17
N LEU A 214 -18.62 36.19 -3.94
CA LEU A 214 -19.01 37.26 -3.01
C LEU A 214 -18.67 38.67 -3.55
N ARG A 215 -17.45 38.83 -4.10
CA ARG A 215 -17.04 40.09 -4.72
C ARG A 215 -17.95 40.44 -5.92
N THR A 216 -18.22 39.45 -6.79
CA THR A 216 -19.09 39.63 -7.95
C THR A 216 -20.52 39.91 -7.54
N TYR A 217 -21.06 39.25 -6.50
CA TYR A 217 -22.38 39.56 -5.94
C TYR A 217 -22.48 41.01 -5.49
N GLY A 218 -21.47 41.51 -4.77
CA GLY A 218 -21.41 42.93 -4.34
C GLY A 218 -21.42 43.89 -5.52
N ALA A 219 -20.60 43.64 -6.55
CA ALA A 219 -20.55 44.49 -7.76
C ALA A 219 -21.89 44.48 -8.50
N ARG A 220 -22.49 43.31 -8.73
CA ARG A 220 -23.78 43.14 -9.41
C ARG A 220 -24.95 43.76 -8.64
N THR A 221 -24.93 43.73 -7.30
CA THR A 221 -25.94 44.39 -6.46
C THR A 221 -25.87 45.90 -6.60
N ASN A 222 -24.65 46.46 -6.63
CA ASN A 222 -24.46 47.88 -6.89
C ASN A 222 -24.95 48.28 -8.29
N SER A 223 -24.63 47.48 -9.30
CA SER A 223 -25.08 47.67 -10.68
C SER A 223 -26.60 47.60 -10.81
N LEU A 224 -27.24 46.63 -10.12
CA LEU A 224 -28.71 46.56 -10.06
C LEU A 224 -29.34 47.81 -9.42
N THR A 225 -28.76 48.30 -8.33
CA THR A 225 -29.23 49.50 -7.63
C THR A 225 -29.15 50.74 -8.53
N LEU A 226 -28.03 50.93 -9.24
CA LEU A 226 -27.87 51.98 -10.23
C LEU A 226 -28.88 51.87 -11.37
N THR A 227 -29.06 50.64 -11.91
CA THR A 227 -30.00 50.39 -13.02
C THR A 227 -31.46 50.71 -12.62
N LYS A 228 -31.86 50.36 -11.38
CA LYS A 228 -33.20 50.71 -10.84
C LYS A 228 -33.37 52.22 -10.74
N ALA A 229 -32.40 52.93 -10.16
CA ALA A 229 -32.45 54.41 -10.06
C ALA A 229 -32.55 55.07 -11.47
N ARG A 230 -31.81 54.58 -12.46
CA ARG A 230 -31.90 55.03 -13.87
C ARG A 230 -33.24 54.73 -14.51
N GLN A 231 -33.86 53.62 -14.17
CA GLN A 231 -35.20 53.26 -14.66
C GLN A 231 -36.27 54.19 -14.05
N GLU A 232 -36.16 54.44 -12.75
CA GLU A 232 -37.07 55.42 -12.09
C GLU A 232 -36.93 56.81 -12.67
N GLY A 233 -35.70 57.21 -13.08
CA GLY A 233 -35.40 58.45 -13.80
C GLY A 233 -35.80 58.44 -15.29
N GLY A 234 -36.32 57.34 -15.80
CA GLY A 234 -36.80 57.19 -17.18
C GLY A 234 -35.70 57.04 -18.23
N VAL A 235 -34.45 56.75 -17.83
CA VAL A 235 -33.28 56.59 -18.72
C VAL A 235 -32.82 55.14 -18.90
N ALA A 236 -33.45 54.17 -18.22
CA ALA A 236 -33.26 52.73 -18.43
C ALA A 236 -34.59 51.99 -18.54
N SER A 237 -34.58 50.82 -19.15
CA SER A 237 -35.78 49.99 -19.33
C SER A 237 -35.98 49.03 -18.13
N MET A 238 -37.23 48.55 -17.93
CA MET A 238 -37.51 47.42 -17.02
C MET A 238 -36.79 46.16 -17.42
N GLN A 239 -36.49 45.94 -18.71
CA GLN A 239 -35.70 44.86 -19.20
C GLN A 239 -34.27 44.88 -18.61
N ASP A 240 -33.63 46.05 -18.55
CA ASP A 240 -32.28 46.20 -17.98
C ASP A 240 -32.29 45.85 -16.48
N VAL A 241 -33.35 46.22 -15.75
CA VAL A 241 -33.53 45.87 -14.34
C VAL A 241 -33.65 44.38 -14.14
N TYR A 242 -34.46 43.66 -14.96
CA TYR A 242 -34.57 42.23 -14.85
C TYR A 242 -33.30 41.50 -15.26
N GLN A 243 -32.56 41.98 -16.24
CA GLN A 243 -31.24 41.41 -16.60
C GLN A 243 -30.22 41.59 -15.47
N ALA A 244 -30.16 42.78 -14.83
CA ALA A 244 -29.33 42.99 -13.67
C ALA A 244 -29.74 42.04 -12.51
N GLN A 245 -31.04 41.84 -12.27
CA GLN A 245 -31.53 40.93 -11.24
C GLN A 245 -31.11 39.49 -11.50
N VAL A 246 -31.13 39.01 -12.76
CA VAL A 246 -30.67 37.66 -13.17
C VAL A 246 -29.18 37.49 -12.77
N LEU A 247 -28.32 38.47 -13.00
CA LEU A 247 -26.93 38.38 -12.66
C LEU A 247 -26.69 38.30 -11.14
N VAL A 248 -27.46 39.10 -10.36
CA VAL A 248 -27.38 39.04 -8.88
C VAL A 248 -27.79 37.63 -8.40
N THR A 249 -28.94 37.10 -8.85
CA THR A 249 -29.42 35.79 -8.44
C THR A 249 -28.46 34.67 -8.88
N THR A 250 -27.80 34.82 -10.03
CA THR A 250 -26.77 33.87 -10.48
C THR A 250 -25.57 33.84 -9.55
N ALA A 251 -25.12 35.02 -9.07
CA ALA A 251 -24.02 35.11 -8.10
C ALA A 251 -24.44 34.53 -6.73
N GLU A 252 -25.66 34.79 -6.26
CA GLU A 252 -26.22 34.20 -5.05
C GLU A 252 -26.24 32.66 -5.13
N ALA A 253 -26.67 32.10 -6.24
CA ALA A 253 -26.68 30.65 -6.46
C ALA A 253 -25.24 30.06 -6.41
N ALA A 254 -24.26 30.76 -7.00
CA ALA A 254 -22.87 30.33 -6.96
C ALA A 254 -22.31 30.35 -5.52
N ILE A 255 -22.68 31.34 -4.69
CA ILE A 255 -22.29 31.42 -3.27
C ILE A 255 -22.84 30.19 -2.49
N VAL A 256 -24.14 29.89 -2.67
CA VAL A 256 -24.77 28.75 -2.00
C VAL A 256 -24.10 27.43 -2.39
N GLU A 257 -23.78 27.25 -3.68
CA GLU A 257 -23.11 26.07 -4.18
C GLU A 257 -21.66 25.96 -3.67
N ALA A 258 -20.93 27.09 -3.58
CA ALA A 258 -19.59 27.10 -3.01
C ALA A 258 -19.61 26.71 -1.53
N HIS A 259 -20.53 27.24 -0.72
CA HIS A 259 -20.69 26.84 0.67
C HIS A 259 -20.96 25.34 0.81
N ARG A 260 -21.87 24.78 0.03
CA ARG A 260 -22.16 23.35 0.02
C ARG A 260 -20.91 22.52 -0.25
N ARG A 261 -20.13 22.92 -1.28
CA ARG A 261 -18.87 22.21 -1.63
C ARG A 261 -17.81 22.34 -0.56
N ILE A 262 -17.65 23.51 0.05
CA ILE A 262 -16.72 23.75 1.15
C ILE A 262 -17.02 22.79 2.30
N GLU A 263 -18.27 22.74 2.78
CA GLU A 263 -18.67 21.88 3.89
C GLU A 263 -18.41 20.38 3.57
N GLN A 264 -18.64 19.95 2.34
CA GLN A 264 -18.37 18.57 1.91
C GLN A 264 -16.88 18.26 1.85
N GLN A 265 -16.05 19.17 1.34
CA GLN A 265 -14.60 19.02 1.25
C GLN A 265 -13.94 19.11 2.63
N GLU A 266 -14.48 19.91 3.56
CA GLU A 266 -14.07 19.92 4.97
C GLU A 266 -14.28 18.55 5.62
N ASN A 267 -15.43 17.92 5.36
CA ASN A 267 -15.73 16.58 5.85
C ASN A 267 -14.77 15.54 5.26
N GLU A 268 -14.49 15.59 3.95
CA GLU A 268 -13.54 14.70 3.28
C GLU A 268 -12.14 14.84 3.87
N LEU A 269 -11.65 16.08 4.02
CA LEU A 269 -10.34 16.34 4.62
C LEU A 269 -10.29 15.83 6.07
N SER A 270 -11.34 16.05 6.86
CA SER A 270 -11.41 15.58 8.25
C SER A 270 -11.27 14.07 8.35
N ILE A 271 -11.91 13.31 7.47
CA ILE A 271 -11.78 11.84 7.43
C ILE A 271 -10.36 11.40 7.07
N LEU A 272 -9.73 12.05 6.10
CA LEU A 272 -8.33 11.76 5.75
C LEU A 272 -7.36 12.01 6.91
N LEU A 273 -7.66 13.02 7.76
CA LEU A 273 -6.91 13.31 8.98
C LEU A 273 -7.19 12.35 10.15
N GLY A 274 -8.15 11.42 9.98
CA GLY A 274 -8.59 10.53 11.06
C GLY A 274 -9.48 11.19 12.11
N ARG A 275 -10.12 12.31 11.77
CA ARG A 275 -11.05 13.07 12.64
C ARG A 275 -12.51 12.86 12.23
N ASN A 276 -13.42 13.14 13.15
CA ASN A 276 -14.82 13.33 12.78
C ASN A 276 -15.01 14.61 11.92
N PRO A 277 -16.08 14.69 11.09
CA PRO A 277 -16.39 15.88 10.31
C PRO A 277 -16.33 17.17 11.12
N GLY A 278 -15.69 18.21 10.57
CA GLY A 278 -15.49 19.50 11.20
C GLY A 278 -14.90 20.49 10.22
N SER A 279 -14.61 21.72 10.68
CA SER A 279 -14.04 22.78 9.84
C SER A 279 -12.53 22.89 10.04
N PRO A 280 -11.70 22.32 9.16
CA PRO A 280 -10.24 22.43 9.19
C PRO A 280 -9.80 23.90 8.98
N GLN A 281 -8.70 24.28 9.63
CA GLN A 281 -8.12 25.61 9.43
C GLN A 281 -7.50 25.76 8.04
N ARG A 282 -7.47 26.97 7.50
CA ARG A 282 -6.80 27.33 6.25
C ARG A 282 -5.44 27.94 6.55
N GLY A 283 -4.47 27.63 5.71
CA GLY A 283 -3.18 28.33 5.66
C GLY A 283 -3.21 29.45 4.63
N GLU A 284 -2.24 29.40 3.71
CA GLU A 284 -2.20 30.36 2.61
C GLU A 284 -3.29 30.07 1.56
N GLY A 285 -3.94 31.13 1.04
CA GLY A 285 -4.94 30.99 -0.03
C GLY A 285 -4.35 30.42 -1.32
N LEU A 286 -5.22 29.88 -2.20
CA LEU A 286 -4.85 29.17 -3.44
C LEU A 286 -3.81 29.89 -4.29
N LEU A 287 -3.99 31.20 -4.50
CA LEU A 287 -3.13 32.00 -5.38
C LEU A 287 -1.73 32.25 -4.80
N ARG A 288 -1.54 32.10 -3.48
CA ARG A 288 -0.25 32.23 -2.80
C ARG A 288 0.49 30.91 -2.66
N GLN A 289 -0.20 29.79 -2.89
CA GLN A 289 0.44 28.47 -2.84
C GLN A 289 1.60 28.40 -3.84
N ASN A 290 2.76 27.96 -3.37
CA ASN A 290 3.94 27.82 -4.20
C ASN A 290 4.47 26.37 -4.12
N LEU A 291 4.27 25.60 -5.19
CA LEU A 291 4.78 24.26 -5.40
C LEU A 291 5.70 24.23 -6.62
N ASP A 292 6.55 25.25 -6.79
CA ASP A 292 7.42 25.31 -7.97
C ASP A 292 8.53 24.25 -7.87
N LEU A 293 8.47 23.27 -8.76
CA LEU A 293 9.44 22.21 -8.90
C LEU A 293 10.19 22.38 -10.23
N THR A 294 11.44 22.78 -10.14
CA THR A 294 12.36 22.90 -11.30
C THR A 294 13.26 21.70 -11.47
N VAL A 295 12.91 20.55 -10.89
CA VAL A 295 13.78 19.41 -10.72
C VAL A 295 13.48 18.31 -11.75
N PRO A 296 14.50 17.67 -12.37
CA PRO A 296 14.31 16.65 -13.39
C PRO A 296 13.59 15.40 -12.85
N PRO A 297 12.87 14.67 -13.72
CA PRO A 297 12.11 13.49 -13.30
C PRO A 297 12.98 12.26 -12.96
N GLY A 298 14.29 12.29 -13.23
CA GLY A 298 15.17 11.12 -13.11
C GLY A 298 15.06 10.15 -14.29
N LEU A 299 15.70 8.98 -14.19
CA LEU A 299 15.71 7.96 -15.24
C LEU A 299 14.55 6.97 -15.07
N PRO A 300 13.93 6.50 -16.17
CA PRO A 300 12.88 5.48 -16.10
C PRO A 300 13.29 4.18 -15.40
N SER A 301 14.54 3.75 -15.53
CA SER A 301 15.07 2.56 -14.86
C SER A 301 15.11 2.67 -13.34
N GLU A 302 15.33 3.87 -12.78
CA GLU A 302 15.34 4.10 -11.33
C GLU A 302 13.96 4.02 -10.72
N LEU A 303 12.91 4.28 -11.50
CA LEU A 303 11.52 4.22 -11.05
C LEU A 303 11.15 2.83 -10.55
N ILE A 304 11.69 1.78 -11.19
CA ILE A 304 11.41 0.37 -10.86
C ILE A 304 11.85 0.05 -9.43
N ASP A 305 12.96 0.60 -9.00
CA ASP A 305 13.51 0.34 -7.66
C ASP A 305 12.97 1.32 -6.59
N ARG A 306 12.41 2.46 -7.00
CA ARG A 306 11.91 3.51 -6.08
C ARG A 306 10.46 3.30 -5.68
N ARG A 307 9.61 2.91 -6.61
CA ARG A 307 8.16 2.84 -6.36
C ARG A 307 7.79 1.67 -5.47
N PRO A 308 7.12 1.92 -4.34
CA PRO A 308 6.75 0.86 -3.41
C PRO A 308 5.69 -0.09 -3.98
N ASP A 309 4.79 0.34 -4.87
CA ASP A 309 3.81 -0.50 -5.54
C ASP A 309 4.45 -1.52 -6.50
N ILE A 310 5.50 -1.12 -7.24
CA ILE A 310 6.28 -2.03 -8.08
C ILE A 310 7.01 -3.06 -7.20
N ARG A 311 7.63 -2.63 -6.10
CA ARG A 311 8.29 -3.51 -5.14
C ARG A 311 7.32 -4.51 -4.51
N ALA A 312 6.09 -4.08 -4.20
CA ALA A 312 5.07 -4.95 -3.64
C ALA A 312 4.71 -6.08 -4.61
N VAL A 313 4.45 -5.76 -5.88
CA VAL A 313 4.11 -6.76 -6.90
C VAL A 313 5.30 -7.64 -7.26
N GLU A 314 6.53 -7.12 -7.25
CA GLU A 314 7.74 -7.94 -7.43
C GLU A 314 7.88 -8.98 -6.31
N GLN A 315 7.65 -8.59 -5.05
CA GLN A 315 7.69 -9.55 -3.94
C GLN A 315 6.56 -10.60 -4.01
N GLN A 316 5.39 -10.25 -4.54
CA GLN A 316 4.33 -11.22 -4.85
C GLN A 316 4.78 -12.23 -5.92
N LEU A 317 5.50 -11.77 -6.94
CA LEU A 317 6.08 -12.62 -7.97
C LEU A 317 7.15 -13.58 -7.38
N VAL A 318 8.00 -13.09 -6.47
CA VAL A 318 8.95 -13.92 -5.71
C VAL A 318 8.23 -15.02 -4.93
N ALA A 319 7.13 -14.68 -4.25
CA ALA A 319 6.32 -15.64 -3.52
C ALA A 319 5.74 -16.71 -4.45
N ALA A 320 5.15 -16.32 -5.58
CA ALA A 320 4.60 -17.25 -6.57
C ALA A 320 5.67 -18.18 -7.18
N ASN A 321 6.91 -17.68 -7.38
CA ASN A 321 8.03 -18.51 -7.82
C ASN A 321 8.40 -19.57 -6.76
N ALA A 322 8.42 -19.18 -5.48
CA ALA A 322 8.71 -20.11 -4.39
C ALA A 322 7.62 -21.20 -4.26
N ASP A 323 6.36 -20.87 -4.50
CA ASP A 323 5.23 -21.82 -4.49
C ASP A 323 5.37 -22.90 -5.57
N ILE A 324 5.98 -22.62 -6.73
CA ILE A 324 6.34 -23.63 -7.73
C ILE A 324 7.31 -24.66 -7.11
N GLY A 325 8.31 -24.17 -6.37
CA GLY A 325 9.28 -25.02 -5.68
C GLY A 325 8.61 -25.90 -4.63
N GLN A 326 7.70 -25.34 -3.84
CA GLN A 326 6.90 -26.08 -2.86
C GLN A 326 6.04 -27.18 -3.52
N ALA A 327 5.35 -26.85 -4.61
CA ALA A 327 4.52 -27.80 -5.36
C ALA A 327 5.36 -28.91 -6.02
N LYS A 328 6.56 -28.61 -6.52
CA LYS A 328 7.51 -29.61 -7.03
C LYS A 328 8.03 -30.51 -5.91
N ALA A 329 8.36 -29.98 -4.76
CA ALA A 329 8.87 -30.75 -3.62
C ALA A 329 7.84 -31.81 -3.14
N ALA A 330 6.55 -31.57 -3.33
CA ALA A 330 5.48 -32.52 -2.97
C ALA A 330 5.49 -33.85 -3.77
N PHE A 331 6.22 -33.92 -4.87
CA PHE A 331 6.39 -35.16 -5.64
C PHE A 331 7.43 -36.14 -5.04
N PHE A 332 8.27 -35.63 -4.14
CA PHE A 332 9.38 -36.38 -3.56
C PHE A 332 8.98 -37.06 -2.25
N PRO A 333 9.75 -38.10 -1.82
CA PRO A 333 9.50 -38.78 -0.56
C PRO A 333 9.52 -37.80 0.63
N LYS A 334 8.48 -37.87 1.47
CA LYS A 334 8.42 -37.12 2.72
C LYS A 334 9.03 -37.98 3.83
N VAL A 335 10.05 -37.44 4.51
CA VAL A 335 10.67 -38.08 5.67
C VAL A 335 10.23 -37.32 6.92
N THR A 336 9.54 -38.04 7.82
CA THR A 336 9.06 -37.47 9.08
C THR A 336 9.63 -38.24 10.26
N LEU A 337 9.94 -37.52 11.33
CA LEU A 337 10.27 -38.10 12.63
C LEU A 337 9.05 -37.97 13.54
N THR A 338 8.67 -39.10 14.13
CA THR A 338 7.59 -39.16 15.11
C THR A 338 8.07 -39.87 16.36
N GLY A 339 7.43 -39.55 17.49
CA GLY A 339 7.77 -40.23 18.74
C GLY A 339 6.81 -39.90 19.86
N PHE A 340 6.73 -40.76 20.82
CA PHE A 340 6.08 -40.49 22.09
C PHE A 340 6.86 -41.10 23.24
N TYR A 341 6.67 -40.57 24.43
CA TYR A 341 7.19 -41.06 25.70
C TYR A 341 6.13 -40.84 26.76
N GLY A 342 5.83 -41.89 27.55
CA GLY A 342 4.81 -41.73 28.58
C GLY A 342 4.61 -43.00 29.42
N TYR A 343 3.44 -43.07 29.99
CA TYR A 343 3.00 -44.18 30.84
C TYR A 343 1.62 -44.68 30.36
N GLN A 344 1.41 -45.97 30.38
CA GLN A 344 0.16 -46.61 30.01
C GLN A 344 -0.12 -47.78 31.00
N SER A 345 -1.34 -47.85 31.55
CA SER A 345 -1.74 -48.87 32.51
C SER A 345 -3.23 -49.17 32.40
N VAL A 346 -3.57 -50.42 32.73
CA VAL A 346 -4.97 -50.85 32.87
C VAL A 346 -5.54 -50.49 34.26
N ALA A 347 -4.71 -50.15 35.23
CA ALA A 347 -5.11 -49.70 36.55
C ALA A 347 -4.51 -48.31 36.83
N LEU A 348 -5.31 -47.40 37.33
CA LEU A 348 -4.91 -46.02 37.66
C LEU A 348 -3.81 -46.00 38.73
N SER A 349 -3.88 -46.92 39.72
CA SER A 349 -2.87 -47.09 40.76
C SER A 349 -1.46 -47.35 40.24
N ASP A 350 -1.35 -48.01 39.10
CA ASP A 350 -0.07 -48.45 38.53
C ASP A 350 0.42 -47.56 37.37
N LEU A 351 -0.39 -46.53 37.00
CA LEU A 351 -0.12 -45.71 35.84
C LEU A 351 1.29 -45.08 35.84
N PHE A 352 1.76 -44.57 36.97
CA PHE A 352 3.09 -43.95 37.09
C PHE A 352 4.18 -44.91 37.59
N SER A 353 3.89 -46.20 37.60
CA SER A 353 4.91 -47.23 37.98
C SER A 353 5.93 -47.43 36.84
N SER A 354 7.14 -47.91 37.22
CA SER A 354 8.20 -48.14 36.24
C SER A 354 7.82 -49.17 35.14
N PRO A 355 7.03 -50.22 35.40
CA PRO A 355 6.59 -51.18 34.38
C PRO A 355 5.60 -50.57 33.38
N SER A 356 4.87 -49.49 33.71
CA SER A 356 3.88 -48.82 32.86
C SER A 356 4.53 -47.83 31.86
N ARG A 357 5.86 -47.64 31.93
CA ARG A 357 6.57 -46.73 31.03
C ARG A 357 6.59 -47.28 29.61
N THR A 358 6.20 -46.44 28.65
CA THR A 358 6.17 -46.76 27.22
C THR A 358 6.81 -45.64 26.40
N TRP A 359 7.47 -45.99 25.30
CA TRP A 359 8.03 -45.04 24.37
C TRP A 359 8.21 -45.63 22.98
N GLN A 360 8.13 -44.76 21.99
CA GLN A 360 8.40 -45.08 20.60
C GLN A 360 9.01 -43.88 19.91
N PHE A 361 10.07 -44.08 19.13
CA PHE A 361 10.67 -43.08 18.27
C PHE A 361 11.05 -43.75 16.94
N GLY A 362 10.79 -43.04 15.83
CA GLY A 362 11.16 -43.60 14.54
C GLY A 362 10.97 -42.64 13.39
N PRO A 363 11.77 -42.82 12.31
CA PRO A 363 11.50 -42.14 11.04
C PRO A 363 10.39 -42.87 10.28
N ALA A 364 9.56 -42.12 9.57
CA ALA A 364 8.61 -42.64 8.60
C ALA A 364 8.87 -42.00 7.22
N ILE A 365 8.89 -42.81 6.18
CA ILE A 365 9.08 -42.36 4.79
C ILE A 365 7.81 -42.65 4.02
N THR A 366 7.20 -41.61 3.48
CA THR A 366 5.99 -41.70 2.67
C THR A 366 6.26 -41.19 1.25
N VAL A 367 5.92 -42.02 0.25
CA VAL A 367 6.07 -41.65 -1.16
C VAL A 367 4.69 -41.70 -1.84
N PRO A 368 4.26 -40.58 -2.47
CA PRO A 368 2.98 -40.59 -3.20
C PRO A 368 3.15 -41.28 -4.56
N LEU A 369 2.66 -42.51 -4.69
CA LEU A 369 2.75 -43.25 -5.95
C LEU A 369 1.60 -42.91 -6.91
N PHE A 370 0.40 -42.72 -6.39
CA PHE A 370 -0.78 -42.37 -7.17
C PHE A 370 -1.67 -41.42 -6.37
N THR A 371 -1.96 -40.24 -6.93
CA THR A 371 -2.74 -39.19 -6.28
C THR A 371 -3.93 -38.71 -7.13
N GLY A 372 -4.37 -39.51 -8.11
CA GLY A 372 -5.47 -39.11 -9.00
C GLY A 372 -5.23 -37.85 -9.78
N GLY A 373 -3.98 -37.45 -10.02
CA GLY A 373 -3.62 -36.21 -10.71
C GLY A 373 -3.45 -34.97 -9.83
N ALA A 374 -3.73 -35.06 -8.52
CA ALA A 374 -3.70 -33.87 -7.62
C ALA A 374 -2.34 -33.15 -7.60
N LEU A 375 -1.22 -33.88 -7.53
CA LEU A 375 0.12 -33.24 -7.54
C LEU A 375 0.41 -32.53 -8.86
N ARG A 376 0.03 -33.11 -9.99
CA ARG A 376 0.18 -32.48 -11.31
C ARG A 376 -0.71 -31.24 -11.43
N GLY A 377 -1.95 -31.30 -10.92
CA GLY A 377 -2.88 -30.19 -10.86
C GLY A 377 -2.33 -29.04 -10.02
N ASN A 378 -1.82 -29.34 -8.82
CA ASN A 378 -1.22 -28.34 -7.93
C ASN A 378 0.02 -27.66 -8.54
N LEU A 379 0.88 -28.42 -9.23
CA LEU A 379 2.03 -27.85 -9.92
C LEU A 379 1.59 -26.93 -11.06
N LYS A 380 0.62 -27.34 -11.89
CA LYS A 380 0.07 -26.50 -12.96
C LYS A 380 -0.58 -25.24 -12.40
N LEU A 381 -1.31 -25.34 -11.28
CA LEU A 381 -1.89 -24.19 -10.60
C LEU A 381 -0.81 -23.21 -10.14
N ALA A 382 0.27 -23.69 -9.51
CA ALA A 382 1.38 -22.85 -9.08
C ALA A 382 2.08 -22.15 -10.28
N GLN A 383 2.27 -22.87 -11.39
CA GLN A 383 2.83 -22.31 -12.63
C GLN A 383 1.93 -21.21 -13.22
N ALA A 384 0.62 -21.47 -13.32
CA ALA A 384 -0.33 -20.48 -13.84
C ALA A 384 -0.41 -19.21 -12.95
N ARG A 385 -0.32 -19.36 -11.62
CA ARG A 385 -0.24 -18.22 -10.68
C ARG A 385 1.06 -17.43 -10.85
N PHE A 386 2.16 -18.11 -11.14
CA PHE A 386 3.41 -17.42 -11.46
C PHE A 386 3.30 -16.62 -12.77
N ASP A 387 2.73 -17.21 -13.82
CA ASP A 387 2.51 -16.52 -15.10
C ASP A 387 1.59 -15.32 -14.94
N GLU A 388 0.54 -15.42 -14.13
CA GLU A 388 -0.33 -14.31 -13.74
C GLU A 388 0.46 -13.21 -13.02
N ALA A 389 1.31 -13.58 -12.05
CA ALA A 389 2.13 -12.63 -11.30
C ALA A 389 3.16 -11.92 -12.19
N VAL A 390 3.75 -12.61 -13.20
CA VAL A 390 4.62 -12.00 -14.21
C VAL A 390 3.85 -10.95 -15.01
N ALA A 391 2.66 -11.29 -15.50
CA ALA A 391 1.83 -10.35 -16.26
C ALA A 391 1.41 -9.14 -15.41
N GLN A 392 1.06 -9.36 -14.15
CA GLN A 392 0.72 -8.28 -13.21
C GLN A 392 1.92 -7.36 -12.92
N TYR A 393 3.11 -7.92 -12.75
CA TYR A 393 4.34 -7.14 -12.58
C TYR A 393 4.62 -6.26 -13.80
N GLN A 394 4.60 -6.84 -15.01
CA GLN A 394 4.81 -6.10 -16.26
C GLN A 394 3.77 -4.98 -16.45
N LYS A 395 2.49 -5.28 -16.19
CA LYS A 395 1.40 -4.29 -16.26
C LYS A 395 1.61 -3.14 -15.28
N THR A 396 2.04 -3.43 -14.04
CA THR A 396 2.30 -2.41 -13.02
C THR A 396 3.45 -1.50 -13.45
N VAL A 397 4.53 -2.05 -13.99
CA VAL A 397 5.67 -1.28 -14.51
C VAL A 397 5.24 -0.40 -15.69
N GLN A 398 4.50 -0.94 -16.67
CA GLN A 398 3.99 -0.15 -17.81
C GLN A 398 3.08 0.99 -17.35
N ASN A 399 2.17 0.73 -16.41
CA ASN A 399 1.31 1.76 -15.83
C ASN A 399 2.13 2.84 -15.12
N SER A 400 3.20 2.48 -14.41
CA SER A 400 4.06 3.46 -13.73
C SER A 400 4.76 4.39 -14.72
N PHE A 401 5.25 3.87 -15.85
CA PHE A 401 5.83 4.71 -16.93
C PHE A 401 4.78 5.64 -17.56
N ARG A 402 3.55 5.14 -17.77
CA ARG A 402 2.44 5.96 -18.25
C ARG A 402 2.12 7.07 -17.26
N GLU A 403 1.96 6.77 -15.96
CA GLU A 403 1.65 7.74 -14.92
C GLU A 403 2.67 8.88 -14.84
N VAL A 404 3.98 8.56 -14.91
CA VAL A 404 5.02 9.59 -14.94
C VAL A 404 4.93 10.44 -16.21
N SER A 405 4.77 9.80 -17.37
CA SER A 405 4.65 10.52 -18.63
C SER A 405 3.44 11.44 -18.67
N ASP A 406 2.27 10.96 -18.19
CA ASP A 406 1.04 11.74 -18.10
C ASP A 406 1.20 12.91 -17.11
N SER A 407 1.84 12.68 -15.96
CA SER A 407 2.09 13.73 -14.95
C SER A 407 3.06 14.81 -15.47
N LEU A 408 4.09 14.44 -16.22
CA LEU A 408 5.00 15.40 -16.87
C LEU A 408 4.28 16.25 -17.92
N ILE A 409 3.41 15.64 -18.73
CA ILE A 409 2.60 16.35 -19.71
C ILE A 409 1.64 17.31 -18.98
N ALA A 410 0.96 16.82 -17.95
CA ALA A 410 0.04 17.62 -17.14
C ALA A 410 0.75 18.82 -16.52
N TYR A 411 1.90 18.60 -15.86
CA TYR A 411 2.70 19.66 -15.24
C TYR A 411 3.08 20.78 -16.22
N ARG A 412 3.59 20.43 -17.39
CA ARG A 412 3.96 21.42 -18.40
C ARG A 412 2.75 22.17 -18.95
N ARG A 413 1.68 21.43 -19.30
CA ARG A 413 0.49 22.02 -19.94
C ARG A 413 -0.38 22.83 -18.98
N SER A 414 -0.48 22.44 -17.72
CA SER A 414 -1.22 23.22 -16.73
C SER A 414 -0.55 24.57 -16.44
N ARG A 415 0.79 24.63 -16.43
CA ARG A 415 1.52 25.92 -16.32
C ARG A 415 1.27 26.83 -17.53
N GLU A 416 1.32 26.29 -18.73
CA GLU A 416 0.98 27.05 -19.96
C GLU A 416 -0.47 27.54 -19.91
N LEU A 417 -1.42 26.67 -19.52
CA LEU A 417 -2.83 27.02 -19.42
C LEU A 417 -3.06 28.12 -18.38
N ARG A 418 -2.50 27.98 -17.18
CA ARG A 418 -2.62 28.99 -16.12
C ARG A 418 -2.12 30.37 -16.62
N ALA A 419 -0.98 30.43 -17.28
CA ALA A 419 -0.46 31.69 -17.80
C ALA A 419 -1.43 32.33 -18.81
N ARG A 420 -2.05 31.54 -19.69
CA ARG A 420 -3.06 32.06 -20.64
C ARG A 420 -4.37 32.47 -19.98
N GLN A 421 -4.81 31.75 -18.94
CA GLN A 421 -6.00 32.12 -18.17
C GLN A 421 -5.76 33.40 -17.33
N GLU A 422 -4.53 33.62 -16.85
CA GLU A 422 -4.16 34.85 -16.16
C GLU A 422 -4.20 36.06 -17.10
N GLU A 423 -3.62 35.93 -18.31
CA GLU A 423 -3.71 36.98 -19.35
C GLU A 423 -5.18 37.26 -19.72
N ASN A 424 -5.98 36.20 -19.89
CA ASN A 424 -7.40 36.29 -20.22
C ASN A 424 -8.22 37.01 -19.12
N ALA A 425 -8.04 36.62 -17.86
CA ALA A 425 -8.72 37.24 -16.73
C ALA A 425 -8.34 38.72 -16.58
N GLN A 426 -7.07 39.07 -16.80
CA GLN A 426 -6.60 40.45 -16.78
C GLN A 426 -7.22 41.30 -17.92
N ALA A 427 -7.35 40.72 -19.11
CA ALA A 427 -7.99 41.39 -20.25
C ALA A 427 -9.48 41.67 -19.98
N HIS A 428 -10.21 40.66 -19.46
CA HIS A 428 -11.63 40.83 -19.10
C HIS A 428 -11.83 41.81 -17.97
N ARG A 429 -10.90 41.85 -16.97
CA ARG A 429 -10.96 42.88 -15.92
C ARG A 429 -10.85 44.31 -16.49
N SER A 430 -9.85 44.54 -17.35
CA SER A 430 -9.70 45.85 -18.02
C SER A 430 -10.88 46.21 -18.93
N ALA A 431 -11.47 45.22 -19.63
CA ALA A 431 -12.66 45.45 -20.47
C ALA A 431 -13.89 45.81 -19.63
N THR A 432 -14.08 45.12 -18.49
CA THR A 432 -15.18 45.36 -17.57
C THR A 432 -15.07 46.77 -16.94
N ASP A 433 -13.88 47.15 -16.49
CA ASP A 433 -13.63 48.47 -15.93
C ASP A 433 -13.94 49.58 -16.96
N LEU A 434 -13.51 49.40 -18.22
CA LEU A 434 -13.80 50.35 -19.29
C LEU A 434 -15.30 50.38 -19.64
N ALA A 435 -15.98 49.25 -19.69
CA ALA A 435 -17.41 49.17 -19.96
C ALA A 435 -18.24 49.88 -18.88
N ASN A 436 -17.84 49.78 -17.60
CA ASN A 436 -18.48 50.47 -16.50
C ASN A 436 -18.30 52.01 -16.62
N ILE A 437 -17.09 52.47 -16.88
CA ILE A 437 -16.80 53.93 -17.08
C ILE A 437 -17.63 54.48 -18.24
N ARG A 438 -17.71 53.78 -19.36
CA ARG A 438 -18.50 54.18 -20.54
C ARG A 438 -20.00 54.20 -20.27
N TYR A 439 -20.52 53.22 -19.53
CA TYR A 439 -21.91 53.14 -19.11
C TYR A 439 -22.28 54.29 -18.16
N GLU A 440 -21.47 54.56 -17.16
CA GLU A 440 -21.64 55.69 -16.24
C GLU A 440 -21.64 57.02 -16.98
N GLY A 441 -20.76 57.18 -17.99
CA GLY A 441 -20.71 58.31 -18.88
C GLY A 441 -21.85 58.42 -19.91
N GLY A 442 -22.76 57.42 -19.97
CA GLY A 442 -23.89 57.40 -20.89
C GLY A 442 -23.51 57.12 -22.35
N VAL A 443 -22.31 56.58 -22.62
CA VAL A 443 -21.77 56.37 -23.97
C VAL A 443 -22.08 54.99 -24.49
N THR A 444 -22.46 54.03 -23.61
CA THR A 444 -22.80 52.65 -24.01
C THR A 444 -24.06 52.15 -23.32
N SER A 445 -24.62 51.02 -23.83
CA SER A 445 -25.78 50.38 -23.23
C SER A 445 -25.38 49.48 -22.04
N TYR A 446 -26.31 49.22 -21.13
CA TYR A 446 -26.10 48.29 -20.02
C TYR A 446 -25.77 46.86 -20.49
N LEU A 447 -26.18 46.44 -21.68
CA LEU A 447 -25.85 45.14 -22.26
C LEU A 447 -24.32 44.92 -22.37
N GLU A 448 -23.56 45.96 -22.70
CA GLU A 448 -22.08 45.87 -22.77
C GLU A 448 -21.48 45.57 -21.38
N VAL A 449 -21.99 46.21 -20.33
CA VAL A 449 -21.56 45.96 -18.94
C VAL A 449 -21.92 44.54 -18.54
N LEU A 450 -23.17 44.10 -18.76
CA LEU A 450 -23.64 42.76 -18.46
C LEU A 450 -22.73 41.68 -19.05
N TYR A 451 -22.43 41.83 -20.34
CA TYR A 451 -21.57 40.89 -21.05
C TYR A 451 -20.19 40.82 -20.45
N ASN A 452 -19.53 41.95 -20.20
CA ASN A 452 -18.19 41.99 -19.65
C ASN A 452 -18.14 41.49 -18.20
N GLU A 453 -19.14 41.80 -17.36
CA GLU A 453 -19.22 41.28 -15.98
C GLU A 453 -19.38 39.76 -15.96
N GLN A 454 -20.18 39.20 -16.88
CA GLN A 454 -20.34 37.73 -16.98
C GLN A 454 -19.06 37.05 -17.44
N GLU A 455 -18.39 37.60 -18.46
CA GLU A 455 -17.14 37.06 -18.98
C GLU A 455 -16.01 37.18 -17.96
N LEU A 456 -15.91 38.29 -17.21
CA LEU A 456 -14.92 38.45 -16.13
C LEU A 456 -15.14 37.41 -15.04
N PHE A 457 -16.38 37.19 -14.56
CA PHE A 457 -16.68 36.18 -13.56
C PHE A 457 -16.25 34.80 -14.02
N THR A 458 -16.56 34.43 -15.26
CA THR A 458 -16.18 33.16 -15.86
C THR A 458 -14.66 33.03 -15.98
N ALA A 459 -13.96 34.08 -16.41
CA ALA A 459 -12.51 34.09 -16.58
C ALA A 459 -11.78 33.95 -15.24
N GLU A 460 -12.26 34.59 -14.17
CA GLU A 460 -11.67 34.47 -12.82
C GLU A 460 -11.87 33.07 -12.25
N LEU A 461 -13.04 32.44 -12.42
CA LEU A 461 -13.26 31.03 -12.04
C LEU A 461 -12.35 30.07 -12.83
N ASN A 462 -12.19 30.31 -14.14
CA ASN A 462 -11.30 29.49 -14.96
C ASN A 462 -9.82 29.65 -14.55
N LEU A 463 -9.40 30.83 -14.15
CA LEU A 463 -8.06 31.07 -13.61
C LEU A 463 -7.86 30.30 -12.28
N ALA A 464 -8.84 30.34 -11.37
CA ALA A 464 -8.77 29.58 -10.12
C ALA A 464 -8.62 28.07 -10.38
N ARG A 465 -9.42 27.51 -11.30
CA ARG A 465 -9.31 26.12 -11.70
C ARG A 465 -7.98 25.76 -12.37
N ALA A 466 -7.50 26.63 -13.27
CA ALA A 466 -6.20 26.42 -13.91
C ALA A 466 -5.04 26.45 -12.89
N ARG A 467 -5.15 27.29 -11.85
CA ARG A 467 -4.19 27.30 -10.74
C ARG A 467 -4.24 26.01 -9.92
N LEU A 468 -5.43 25.53 -9.60
CA LEU A 468 -5.61 24.24 -8.93
C LEU A 468 -4.97 23.11 -9.75
N GLU A 469 -5.28 23.03 -11.05
CA GLU A 469 -4.73 21.99 -11.96
C GLU A 469 -3.20 22.00 -12.00
N GLU A 470 -2.58 23.21 -12.01
CA GLU A 470 -1.13 23.34 -11.94
C GLU A 470 -0.59 22.74 -10.62
N LEU A 471 -1.19 23.09 -9.47
CA LEU A 471 -0.76 22.58 -8.16
C LEU A 471 -0.96 21.05 -8.05
N LEU A 472 -2.11 20.53 -8.51
CA LEU A 472 -2.39 19.09 -8.51
C LEU A 472 -1.46 18.30 -9.44
N SER A 473 -1.02 18.90 -10.55
CA SER A 473 -0.05 18.28 -11.46
C SER A 473 1.30 18.05 -10.77
N VAL A 474 1.71 18.98 -9.88
CA VAL A 474 2.93 18.82 -9.06
C VAL A 474 2.78 17.67 -8.06
N VAL A 475 1.63 17.60 -7.36
CA VAL A 475 1.35 16.50 -6.42
C VAL A 475 1.35 15.15 -7.14
N SER A 476 0.71 15.08 -8.31
CA SER A 476 0.65 13.87 -9.14
C SER A 476 2.03 13.45 -9.65
N LEU A 477 2.85 14.40 -10.11
CA LEU A 477 4.21 14.15 -10.56
C LEU A 477 5.08 13.60 -9.42
N TYR A 478 5.04 14.25 -8.26
CA TYR A 478 5.77 13.81 -7.08
C TYR A 478 5.41 12.37 -6.68
N ARG A 479 4.11 12.04 -6.64
CA ARG A 479 3.63 10.69 -6.35
C ARG A 479 4.07 9.69 -7.41
N SER A 480 3.90 10.00 -8.70
CA SER A 480 4.21 9.08 -9.80
C SER A 480 5.71 8.74 -9.88
N LEU A 481 6.58 9.65 -9.45
CA LEU A 481 8.02 9.45 -9.34
C LEU A 481 8.45 8.63 -8.09
N GLY A 482 7.51 8.20 -7.26
CA GLY A 482 7.79 7.40 -6.08
C GLY A 482 8.13 8.21 -4.82
N GLY A 483 7.83 9.51 -4.78
CA GLY A 483 7.97 10.34 -3.58
C GLY A 483 6.80 10.18 -2.60
N GLY A 484 6.97 10.65 -1.36
CA GLY A 484 5.88 10.76 -0.37
C GLY A 484 5.78 9.65 0.68
N TRP A 485 6.51 8.56 0.56
CA TRP A 485 6.51 7.48 1.55
C TRP A 485 7.65 7.59 2.58
N GLN A 486 8.63 8.45 2.33
CA GLN A 486 9.75 8.67 3.25
C GLN A 486 9.25 9.24 4.58
N THR A 487 9.85 8.81 5.67
CA THR A 487 9.64 9.38 6.99
C THR A 487 10.68 10.47 7.22
N GLU A 488 10.26 11.60 7.80
CA GLU A 488 11.18 12.62 8.29
C GLU A 488 12.06 11.97 9.37
N THR A 489 13.26 11.56 9.00
CA THR A 489 14.25 11.16 9.99
C THR A 489 14.65 12.44 10.69
N ALA A 490 14.31 12.57 11.98
CA ALA A 490 14.84 13.62 12.81
C ALA A 490 16.36 13.58 12.65
N THR A 491 16.90 14.56 11.93
CA THR A 491 18.34 14.79 11.87
C THR A 491 18.71 15.23 13.27
N VAL A 492 19.08 14.26 14.10
CA VAL A 492 19.82 14.56 15.34
C VAL A 492 21.13 15.14 14.86
N GLN A 493 21.16 16.47 14.82
CA GLN A 493 22.41 17.20 14.69
C GLN A 493 23.24 16.88 15.95
N ASN A 494 24.30 16.08 15.75
CA ASN A 494 25.40 15.97 16.70
C ASN A 494 26.28 17.21 16.59
#